data_616e768cf180c44696d15cf08195aaad
#
_entry.id   616e768cf180c44696d15cf08195aaad
#
_cell.length_a   1.000
_cell.length_b   1.000
_cell.length_c   1.000
_cell.angle_alpha   90.00
_cell.angle_beta   90.00
_cell.angle_gamma   90.00
#
_symmetry.space_group_name_H-M   'P 1'
#
loop_
_entity.id
_entity.type
_entity.pdbx_description
1 polymer ?
#
loop_
_entity_poly.entity_id
_entity_poly.type
_entity_poly.pdbx_seq_one_letter_code
_entity_poly.pdbx_strand_id
1 'polypeptide(L)'
;MPQYRFRSLPRRRKGYLGFIETSTENARVCRDFMNELINRGFNTDNEILFVIDGAKGIYKGIKNALSEKAMIQGCQWSKRENILKYLDKSHQSNFRRKLQSAYEQPTYETAKKKLNLIKRELAILNQSAVRSLEEGMEETLTLHRLDMFLKLGVSFKATNCIENIMRQVGIYTDQVSYWKNSDQRQRWVGTALQEIEPKSRTVGGYRHLRELREAMTALNFKENIIIVA
;
A
#
# COMPACT_ATOMS: atom_id res chain seq x y z
N MET A 1 -13.45 -17.29 18.83
CA MET A 1 -13.02 -16.09 18.08
C MET A 1 -14.24 -15.30 17.69
N PRO A 2 -14.31 -13.99 17.90
CA PRO A 2 -15.45 -13.22 17.42
C PRO A 2 -15.46 -13.26 15.89
N GLN A 3 -16.54 -13.80 15.34
CA GLN A 3 -16.78 -13.80 13.89
C GLN A 3 -17.12 -12.35 13.48
N TYR A 4 -16.14 -11.61 12.97
CA TYR A 4 -16.40 -10.34 12.31
C TYR A 4 -17.08 -10.62 10.97
N ARG A 5 -18.41 -10.52 10.93
CA ARG A 5 -19.14 -10.44 9.66
C ARG A 5 -18.75 -9.13 8.96
N PHE A 6 -18.34 -9.21 7.70
CA PHE A 6 -18.19 -8.01 6.87
C PHE A 6 -19.53 -7.26 6.83
N ARG A 7 -19.61 -6.15 7.58
CA ARG A 7 -20.69 -5.19 7.36
C ARG A 7 -20.39 -4.48 6.04
N SER A 8 -21.39 -4.37 5.16
CA SER A 8 -21.34 -3.49 4.01
C SER A 8 -21.20 -2.05 4.51
N LEU A 9 -19.97 -1.57 4.64
CA LEU A 9 -19.70 -0.19 4.99
C LEU A 9 -20.16 0.72 3.85
N PRO A 10 -20.71 1.91 4.13
CA PRO A 10 -20.97 2.91 3.09
C PRO A 10 -19.69 3.09 2.26
N ARG A 11 -19.79 3.06 0.93
CA ARG A 11 -18.66 3.06 -0.06
C ARG A 11 -17.57 4.12 0.17
N ARG A 12 -17.80 5.08 1.05
CA ARG A 12 -16.89 6.21 1.36
C ARG A 12 -16.10 6.07 2.67
N ARG A 13 -16.48 5.13 3.57
CA ARG A 13 -15.82 4.95 4.88
C ARG A 13 -14.73 3.89 4.79
N LYS A 14 -13.68 4.08 5.58
CA LYS A 14 -12.63 3.08 5.82
C LYS A 14 -13.14 2.09 6.85
N GLY A 15 -12.95 0.81 6.60
CA GLY A 15 -13.25 -0.26 7.55
C GLY A 15 -12.03 -1.16 7.74
N TYR A 16 -11.97 -1.84 8.87
CA TYR A 16 -10.88 -2.77 9.18
C TYR A 16 -11.33 -4.20 8.88
N LEU A 17 -10.61 -4.87 7.99
CA LEU A 17 -10.90 -6.25 7.60
C LEU A 17 -10.30 -7.27 8.57
N GLY A 18 -9.18 -6.93 9.18
CA GLY A 18 -8.46 -7.77 10.12
C GLY A 18 -7.05 -7.27 10.38
N PHE A 19 -6.38 -7.95 11.29
CA PHE A 19 -4.96 -7.78 11.58
C PHE A 19 -4.38 -9.12 12.01
N ILE A 20 -3.08 -9.28 11.86
CA ILE A 20 -2.33 -10.41 12.38
C ILE A 20 -1.14 -9.90 13.18
N GLU A 21 -0.77 -10.64 14.21
CA GLU A 21 0.48 -10.47 14.91
C GLU A 21 1.49 -11.48 14.37
N THR A 22 2.63 -11.00 13.90
CA THR A 22 3.68 -11.86 13.37
C THR A 22 5.05 -11.28 13.68
N SER A 23 6.02 -12.15 13.88
CA SER A 23 7.43 -11.77 14.07
C SER A 23 8.14 -11.47 12.74
N THR A 24 7.56 -11.90 11.60
CA THR A 24 8.17 -11.77 10.28
C THR A 24 7.13 -11.47 9.21
N GLU A 25 7.41 -10.51 8.34
CA GLU A 25 6.61 -10.20 7.16
C GLU A 25 6.98 -11.13 5.99
N ASN A 26 6.68 -12.41 6.10
CA ASN A 26 6.95 -13.38 5.03
C ASN A 26 5.72 -13.66 4.16
N ALA A 27 5.97 -14.10 2.92
CA ALA A 27 4.94 -14.34 1.93
C ALA A 27 3.88 -15.38 2.34
N ARG A 28 4.28 -16.38 3.13
CA ARG A 28 3.37 -17.44 3.61
C ARG A 28 2.35 -16.86 4.58
N VAL A 29 2.80 -16.13 5.60
CA VAL A 29 1.92 -15.52 6.60
C VAL A 29 0.95 -14.55 5.94
N CYS A 30 1.44 -13.70 5.02
CA CYS A 30 0.59 -12.76 4.29
C CYS A 30 -0.45 -13.47 3.40
N ARG A 31 -0.04 -14.53 2.68
CA ARG A 31 -0.96 -15.35 1.89
C ARG A 31 -2.03 -16.00 2.77
N ASP A 32 -1.63 -16.60 3.88
CA ASP A 32 -2.54 -17.32 4.76
C ASP A 32 -3.55 -16.34 5.41
N PHE A 33 -3.12 -15.12 5.73
CA PHE A 33 -4.01 -14.05 6.18
C PHE A 33 -5.00 -13.62 5.08
N MET A 34 -4.56 -13.47 3.84
CA MET A 34 -5.45 -13.15 2.72
C MET A 34 -6.49 -14.26 2.50
N ASN A 35 -6.08 -15.53 2.57
CA ASN A 35 -6.99 -16.67 2.47
C ASN A 35 -8.01 -16.70 3.61
N GLU A 36 -7.61 -16.35 4.83
CA GLU A 36 -8.53 -16.21 5.96
C GLU A 36 -9.58 -15.12 5.68
N LEU A 37 -9.18 -13.95 5.16
CA LEU A 37 -10.12 -12.90 4.80
C LEU A 37 -11.11 -13.36 3.72
N ILE A 38 -10.64 -14.09 2.71
CA ILE A 38 -11.48 -14.66 1.64
C ILE A 38 -12.48 -15.66 2.25
N ASN A 39 -12.03 -16.57 3.11
CA ASN A 39 -12.89 -17.55 3.78
C ASN A 39 -13.94 -16.88 4.68
N ARG A 40 -13.67 -15.68 5.20
CA ARG A 40 -14.61 -14.86 5.95
C ARG A 40 -15.57 -14.05 5.09
N GLY A 41 -15.49 -14.18 3.76
CA GLY A 41 -16.40 -13.54 2.80
C GLY A 41 -15.86 -12.26 2.17
N PHE A 42 -14.54 -12.02 2.21
CA PHE A 42 -13.95 -10.93 1.44
C PHE A 42 -14.13 -11.24 -0.05
N ASN A 43 -14.88 -10.37 -0.73
CA ASN A 43 -15.20 -10.58 -2.15
C ASN A 43 -13.99 -10.31 -3.05
N THR A 44 -13.65 -11.30 -3.86
CA THR A 44 -12.53 -11.27 -4.81
C THR A 44 -12.98 -11.47 -6.27
N ASP A 45 -14.25 -11.19 -6.58
CA ASP A 45 -14.78 -11.38 -7.96
C ASP A 45 -14.16 -10.37 -8.93
N ASN A 46 -13.80 -9.19 -8.44
CA ASN A 46 -13.21 -8.11 -9.21
C ASN A 46 -11.77 -7.83 -8.80
N GLU A 47 -11.07 -7.00 -9.59
CA GLU A 47 -9.74 -6.48 -9.26
C GLU A 47 -9.76 -5.69 -7.96
N ILE A 48 -8.67 -5.81 -7.20
CA ILE A 48 -8.49 -5.14 -5.92
C ILE A 48 -7.17 -4.36 -5.93
N LEU A 49 -7.22 -3.08 -5.60
CA LEU A 49 -6.03 -2.26 -5.42
C LEU A 49 -5.51 -2.41 -3.99
N PHE A 50 -4.29 -2.90 -3.87
CA PHE A 50 -3.55 -2.98 -2.61
C PHE A 50 -2.53 -1.87 -2.54
N VAL A 51 -2.55 -1.08 -1.47
CA VAL A 51 -1.52 -0.07 -1.18
C VAL A 51 -0.59 -0.64 -0.11
N ILE A 52 0.68 -0.87 -0.47
CA ILE A 52 1.67 -1.48 0.42
C ILE A 52 2.94 -0.63 0.52
N ASP A 53 3.70 -0.82 1.58
CA ASP A 53 4.95 -0.06 1.85
C ASP A 53 6.18 -0.55 1.09
N GLY A 54 6.03 -1.60 0.28
CA GLY A 54 7.10 -2.19 -0.54
C GLY A 54 7.76 -3.42 0.08
N ALA A 55 7.19 -3.98 1.16
CA ALA A 55 7.65 -5.24 1.74
C ALA A 55 7.45 -6.41 0.74
N LYS A 56 8.56 -7.06 0.35
CA LYS A 56 8.54 -8.18 -0.62
C LYS A 56 7.65 -9.35 -0.20
N GLY A 57 7.61 -9.62 1.10
CA GLY A 57 6.78 -10.68 1.68
C GLY A 57 5.29 -10.41 1.49
N ILE A 58 4.87 -9.17 1.75
CA ILE A 58 3.48 -8.72 1.56
C ILE A 58 3.10 -8.81 0.08
N TYR A 59 3.94 -8.27 -0.81
CA TYR A 59 3.75 -8.32 -2.26
C TYR A 59 3.52 -9.77 -2.75
N LYS A 60 4.47 -10.66 -2.42
CA LYS A 60 4.39 -12.08 -2.81
C LYS A 60 3.18 -12.79 -2.19
N GLY A 61 2.86 -12.50 -0.94
CA GLY A 61 1.71 -13.10 -0.26
C GLY A 61 0.39 -12.73 -0.92
N ILE A 62 0.19 -11.45 -1.26
CA ILE A 62 -1.00 -10.96 -1.96
C ILE A 62 -1.09 -11.58 -3.36
N LYS A 63 0.01 -11.56 -4.14
CA LYS A 63 0.04 -12.15 -5.49
C LYS A 63 -0.22 -13.65 -5.47
N ASN A 64 0.30 -14.39 -4.47
CA ASN A 64 0.05 -15.82 -4.32
C ASN A 64 -1.41 -16.14 -3.96
N ALA A 65 -2.12 -15.24 -3.28
CA ALA A 65 -3.52 -15.45 -2.90
C ALA A 65 -4.51 -15.03 -4.00
N LEU A 66 -4.20 -13.97 -4.76
CA LEU A 66 -5.16 -13.30 -5.64
C LEU A 66 -4.70 -13.22 -7.11
N SER A 67 -3.46 -13.61 -7.40
CA SER A 67 -2.89 -13.63 -8.77
C SER A 67 -3.12 -12.31 -9.52
N GLU A 68 -3.71 -12.37 -10.71
CA GLU A 68 -3.94 -11.20 -11.59
C GLU A 68 -4.98 -10.22 -11.05
N LYS A 69 -5.84 -10.65 -10.13
CA LYS A 69 -6.83 -9.76 -9.49
C LYS A 69 -6.23 -8.75 -8.53
N ALA A 70 -4.98 -8.96 -8.10
CA ALA A 70 -4.27 -8.05 -7.22
C ALA A 70 -3.50 -7.00 -8.00
N MET A 71 -3.96 -5.76 -7.99
CA MET A 71 -3.18 -4.60 -8.41
C MET A 71 -2.45 -4.00 -7.23
N ILE A 72 -1.16 -3.74 -7.36
CA ILE A 72 -0.33 -3.21 -6.28
C ILE A 72 0.02 -1.76 -6.55
N GLN A 73 -0.29 -0.88 -5.61
CA GLN A 73 0.28 0.46 -5.51
C GLN A 73 1.34 0.46 -4.42
N GLY A 74 2.58 0.66 -4.79
CA GLY A 74 3.68 0.85 -3.82
C GLY A 74 3.62 2.22 -3.16
N CYS A 75 3.89 2.29 -1.87
CA CYS A 75 3.95 3.53 -1.11
C CYS A 75 5.10 4.42 -1.62
N GLN A 76 4.76 5.55 -2.25
CA GLN A 76 5.74 6.49 -2.81
C GLN A 76 6.61 7.12 -1.73
N TRP A 77 6.07 7.34 -0.54
CA TRP A 77 6.83 7.89 0.58
C TRP A 77 7.88 6.89 1.08
N SER A 78 7.49 5.66 1.36
CA SER A 78 8.41 4.60 1.83
C SER A 78 9.50 4.32 0.79
N LYS A 79 9.14 4.28 -0.49
CA LYS A 79 10.09 4.11 -1.59
C LYS A 79 11.13 5.24 -1.61
N ARG A 80 10.68 6.50 -1.51
CA ARG A 80 11.56 7.67 -1.46
C ARG A 80 12.53 7.58 -0.28
N GLU A 81 12.03 7.34 0.93
CA GLU A 81 12.88 7.26 2.12
C GLU A 81 13.87 6.08 2.05
N ASN A 82 13.48 4.94 1.46
CA ASN A 82 14.39 3.82 1.25
C ASN A 82 15.54 4.15 0.28
N ILE A 83 15.27 4.88 -0.79
CA ILE A 83 16.32 5.35 -1.72
C ILE A 83 17.29 6.29 -0.98
N LEU A 84 16.76 7.24 -0.20
CA LEU A 84 17.55 8.23 0.51
C LEU A 84 18.49 7.63 1.56
N LYS A 85 18.16 6.47 2.15
CA LYS A 85 19.03 5.75 3.10
C LYS A 85 20.40 5.37 2.52
N TYR A 86 20.49 5.23 1.19
CA TYR A 86 21.73 4.90 0.48
C TYR A 86 22.56 6.13 0.09
N LEU A 87 22.10 7.34 0.40
CA LEU A 87 22.77 8.60 0.05
C LEU A 87 23.32 9.28 1.27
N ASP A 88 24.45 9.95 1.09
CA ASP A 88 25.02 10.85 2.10
C ASP A 88 24.04 11.97 2.46
N LYS A 89 24.09 12.44 3.70
CA LYS A 89 23.18 13.47 4.23
C LYS A 89 23.14 14.74 3.37
N SER A 90 24.27 15.12 2.78
CA SER A 90 24.42 16.28 1.89
C SER A 90 23.53 16.17 0.62
N HIS A 91 23.31 14.96 0.12
CA HIS A 91 22.52 14.71 -1.09
C HIS A 91 21.03 14.46 -0.79
N GLN A 92 20.69 14.00 0.41
CA GLN A 92 19.32 13.54 0.73
C GLN A 92 18.25 14.61 0.50
N SER A 93 18.49 15.86 0.91
CA SER A 93 17.50 16.94 0.76
C SER A 93 17.19 17.24 -0.71
N ASN A 94 18.22 17.26 -1.58
CA ASN A 94 18.06 17.47 -3.00
C ASN A 94 17.28 16.33 -3.67
N PHE A 95 17.70 15.08 -3.43
CA PHE A 95 17.02 13.91 -4.02
C PHE A 95 15.61 13.70 -3.46
N ARG A 96 15.35 14.06 -2.20
CA ARG A 96 13.99 14.06 -1.64
C ARG A 96 13.06 14.95 -2.46
N ARG A 97 13.47 16.17 -2.79
CA ARG A 97 12.70 17.10 -3.62
C ARG A 97 12.54 16.60 -5.05
N LYS A 98 13.61 16.05 -5.67
CA LYS A 98 13.54 15.51 -7.03
C LYS A 98 12.57 14.34 -7.13
N LEU A 99 12.66 13.35 -6.22
CA LEU A 99 11.76 12.20 -6.17
C LEU A 99 10.32 12.62 -5.90
N GLN A 100 10.10 13.56 -4.97
CA GLN A 100 8.77 14.12 -4.72
C GLN A 100 8.20 14.75 -6.00
N SER A 101 8.96 15.62 -6.66
CA SER A 101 8.54 16.26 -7.92
C SER A 101 8.26 15.26 -9.05
N ALA A 102 8.98 14.14 -9.09
CA ALA A 102 8.72 13.08 -10.05
C ALA A 102 7.40 12.37 -9.80
N TYR A 103 7.12 12.03 -8.54
CA TYR A 103 5.84 11.40 -8.15
C TYR A 103 4.63 12.35 -8.24
N GLU A 104 4.83 13.65 -8.19
CA GLU A 104 3.75 14.64 -8.33
C GLU A 104 3.40 14.98 -9.79
N GLN A 105 4.04 14.31 -10.76
CA GLN A 105 3.66 14.48 -12.16
C GLN A 105 2.24 13.95 -12.42
N PRO A 106 1.49 14.59 -13.33
CA PRO A 106 0.09 14.23 -13.57
C PRO A 106 -0.07 12.89 -14.30
N THR A 107 0.87 12.51 -15.18
CA THR A 107 0.77 11.32 -16.04
C THR A 107 1.86 10.31 -15.75
N TYR A 108 1.61 9.05 -16.12
CA TYR A 108 2.57 7.96 -15.99
C TYR A 108 3.86 8.24 -16.76
N GLU A 109 3.76 8.72 -18.01
CA GLU A 109 4.88 8.98 -18.88
C GLU A 109 5.80 10.06 -18.30
N THR A 110 5.22 11.16 -17.81
CA THR A 110 5.99 12.27 -17.24
C THR A 110 6.63 11.89 -15.90
N ALA A 111 5.93 11.14 -15.06
CA ALA A 111 6.46 10.61 -13.81
C ALA A 111 7.63 9.64 -14.07
N LYS A 112 7.42 8.66 -14.95
CA LYS A 112 8.43 7.66 -15.32
C LYS A 112 9.66 8.29 -15.96
N LYS A 113 9.49 9.26 -16.86
CA LYS A 113 10.57 10.02 -17.48
C LYS A 113 11.43 10.72 -16.43
N LYS A 114 10.81 11.41 -15.46
CA LYS A 114 11.54 12.07 -14.37
C LYS A 114 12.26 11.08 -13.45
N LEU A 115 11.63 9.96 -13.09
CA LEU A 115 12.28 8.91 -12.30
C LEU A 115 13.49 8.33 -13.02
N ASN A 116 13.41 8.12 -14.33
CA ASN A 116 14.54 7.66 -15.14
C ASN A 116 15.69 8.67 -15.21
N LEU A 117 15.42 9.98 -15.22
CA LEU A 117 16.46 11.00 -15.11
C LEU A 117 17.14 10.94 -13.73
N ILE A 118 16.35 10.86 -12.66
CA ILE A 118 16.88 10.72 -11.30
C ILE A 118 17.72 9.44 -11.17
N LYS A 119 17.29 8.33 -11.79
CA LYS A 119 18.07 7.09 -11.82
C LYS A 119 19.47 7.29 -12.38
N ARG A 120 19.61 8.05 -13.49
CA ARG A 120 20.94 8.37 -14.08
C ARG A 120 21.80 9.19 -13.13
N GLU A 121 21.23 10.16 -12.43
CA GLU A 121 21.97 10.93 -11.43
C GLU A 121 22.38 10.08 -10.22
N LEU A 122 21.50 9.20 -9.74
CA LEU A 122 21.79 8.26 -8.65
C LEU A 122 22.93 7.30 -9.03
N ALA A 123 23.03 6.89 -10.29
CA ALA A 123 24.07 5.98 -10.78
C ALA A 123 25.49 6.53 -10.59
N ILE A 124 25.64 7.84 -10.59
CA ILE A 124 26.92 8.52 -10.34
C ILE A 124 27.29 8.49 -8.85
N LEU A 125 26.29 8.43 -7.96
CA LEU A 125 26.49 8.55 -6.52
C LEU A 125 26.51 7.19 -5.80
N ASN A 126 25.49 6.35 -6.06
CA ASN A 126 25.35 5.09 -5.33
C ASN A 126 24.48 4.08 -6.09
N GLN A 127 25.08 2.96 -6.46
CA GLN A 127 24.41 1.90 -7.21
C GLN A 127 23.30 1.18 -6.41
N SER A 128 23.40 1.16 -5.07
CA SER A 128 22.34 0.60 -4.23
C SER A 128 21.09 1.48 -4.20
N ALA A 129 21.26 2.82 -4.28
CA ALA A 129 20.15 3.75 -4.47
C ALA A 129 19.44 3.53 -5.80
N VAL A 130 20.18 3.24 -6.87
CA VAL A 130 19.62 2.88 -8.18
C VAL A 130 18.77 1.61 -8.08
N ARG A 131 19.35 0.54 -7.53
CA ARG A 131 18.61 -0.73 -7.34
C ARG A 131 17.35 -0.54 -6.49
N SER A 132 17.45 0.26 -5.43
CA SER A 132 16.30 0.59 -4.58
C SER A 132 15.21 1.35 -5.35
N LEU A 133 15.58 2.22 -6.30
CA LEU A 133 14.59 2.91 -7.16
C LEU A 133 13.96 1.95 -8.15
N GLU A 134 14.76 1.13 -8.82
CA GLU A 134 14.29 0.18 -9.85
C GLU A 134 13.34 -0.88 -9.27
N GLU A 135 13.65 -1.36 -8.09
CA GLU A 135 12.82 -2.33 -7.40
C GLU A 135 11.45 -1.76 -7.07
N GLY A 136 10.40 -2.25 -7.71
CA GLY A 136 9.02 -1.82 -7.49
C GLY A 136 8.73 -0.39 -7.96
N MET A 137 9.50 0.16 -8.90
CA MET A 137 9.23 1.47 -9.48
C MET A 137 7.87 1.49 -10.18
N GLU A 138 7.55 0.44 -10.93
CA GLU A 138 6.27 0.33 -11.65
C GLU A 138 5.08 0.30 -10.70
N GLU A 139 5.19 -0.42 -9.59
CA GLU A 139 4.16 -0.47 -8.56
C GLU A 139 3.93 0.90 -7.90
N THR A 140 4.95 1.73 -7.76
CA THR A 140 4.76 3.09 -7.24
C THR A 140 4.02 4.02 -8.20
N LEU A 141 3.89 3.64 -9.46
CA LEU A 141 3.22 4.39 -10.52
C LEU A 141 1.86 3.80 -10.94
N THR A 142 1.34 2.81 -10.23
CA THR A 142 0.06 2.15 -10.58
C THR A 142 -1.09 3.14 -10.67
N LEU A 143 -1.23 4.08 -9.74
CA LEU A 143 -2.27 5.11 -9.82
C LEU A 143 -2.10 6.05 -11.03
N HIS A 144 -0.87 6.32 -11.46
CA HIS A 144 -0.61 7.11 -12.67
C HIS A 144 -1.01 6.30 -13.92
N ARG A 145 -0.65 5.01 -13.97
CA ARG A 145 -0.98 4.11 -15.07
C ARG A 145 -2.50 3.92 -15.23
N LEU A 146 -3.25 4.01 -14.11
CA LEU A 146 -4.71 3.99 -14.08
C LEU A 146 -5.34 5.35 -14.38
N ASP A 147 -4.57 6.41 -14.59
CA ASP A 147 -5.03 7.80 -14.71
C ASP A 147 -5.87 8.28 -13.50
N MET A 148 -5.58 7.73 -12.33
CA MET A 148 -6.28 8.01 -11.07
C MET A 148 -5.44 8.81 -10.07
N PHE A 149 -4.19 9.16 -10.40
CA PHE A 149 -3.29 9.81 -9.45
C PHE A 149 -3.82 11.15 -8.94
N LEU A 150 -4.28 12.02 -9.83
CA LEU A 150 -4.82 13.34 -9.46
C LEU A 150 -6.10 13.25 -8.63
N LYS A 151 -6.92 12.22 -8.85
CA LYS A 151 -8.21 12.02 -8.20
C LYS A 151 -8.09 11.33 -6.85
N LEU A 152 -7.20 10.35 -6.73
CA LEU A 152 -7.11 9.43 -5.58
C LEU A 152 -5.74 9.39 -4.91
N GLY A 153 -4.72 10.05 -5.46
CA GLY A 153 -3.37 10.06 -4.91
C GLY A 153 -3.30 10.55 -3.46
N VAL A 154 -4.16 11.49 -3.06
CA VAL A 154 -4.26 11.96 -1.67
C VAL A 154 -4.51 10.82 -0.67
N SER A 155 -5.22 9.77 -1.09
CA SER A 155 -5.57 8.62 -0.24
C SER A 155 -4.72 7.38 -0.48
N PHE A 156 -4.22 7.17 -1.71
CA PHE A 156 -3.67 5.87 -2.10
C PHE A 156 -2.21 5.91 -2.58
N LYS A 157 -1.57 7.08 -2.68
CA LYS A 157 -0.13 7.14 -3.04
C LYS A 157 0.81 6.68 -1.92
N ALA A 158 0.31 6.54 -0.69
CA ALA A 158 1.10 6.17 0.49
C ALA A 158 0.25 5.44 1.53
N THR A 159 0.91 4.74 2.46
CA THR A 159 0.32 3.99 3.57
C THR A 159 -0.04 4.83 4.79
N ASN A 160 -0.10 6.15 4.66
CA ASN A 160 -0.35 7.10 5.78
C ASN A 160 -1.60 6.76 6.59
N CYS A 161 -2.63 6.16 5.95
CA CYS A 161 -3.83 5.75 6.69
C CYS A 161 -3.53 4.63 7.68
N ILE A 162 -2.68 3.66 7.33
CA ILE A 162 -2.27 2.56 8.21
C ILE A 162 -1.36 3.09 9.32
N GLU A 163 -0.39 3.94 9.00
CA GLU A 163 0.47 4.58 9.99
C GLU A 163 -0.33 5.39 11.02
N ASN A 164 -1.36 6.11 10.56
CA ASN A 164 -2.25 6.84 11.46
C ASN A 164 -3.06 5.90 12.37
N ILE A 165 -3.55 4.77 11.83
CA ILE A 165 -4.25 3.75 12.63
C ILE A 165 -3.31 3.17 13.68
N MET A 166 -2.09 2.77 13.29
CA MET A 166 -1.11 2.20 14.23
C MET A 166 -0.72 3.19 15.32
N ARG A 167 -0.57 4.47 14.99
CA ARG A 167 -0.35 5.53 15.99
C ARG A 167 -1.52 5.67 16.95
N GLN A 168 -2.77 5.55 16.48
CA GLN A 168 -3.94 5.58 17.34
C GLN A 168 -4.05 4.32 18.21
N VAL A 169 -3.73 3.14 17.66
CA VAL A 169 -3.64 1.89 18.45
C VAL A 169 -2.60 2.06 19.57
N GLY A 170 -1.44 2.66 19.27
CA GLY A 170 -0.41 2.98 20.27
C GLY A 170 -0.96 3.73 21.48
N ILE A 171 -1.84 4.72 21.30
CA ILE A 171 -2.47 5.47 22.41
C ILE A 171 -3.17 4.53 23.42
N TYR A 172 -3.73 3.44 22.93
CA TYR A 172 -4.40 2.44 23.78
C TYR A 172 -3.45 1.39 24.36
N THR A 173 -2.31 1.14 23.71
CA THR A 173 -1.43 0.00 24.03
C THR A 173 -0.12 0.40 24.70
N ASP A 174 0.38 1.62 24.49
CA ASP A 174 1.71 2.06 24.94
C ASP A 174 1.81 2.23 26.47
N GLN A 175 0.66 2.35 27.15
CA GLN A 175 0.60 2.40 28.62
C GLN A 175 0.65 1.03 29.28
N VAL A 176 0.59 -0.05 28.50
CA VAL A 176 0.65 -1.41 29.04
C VAL A 176 2.13 -1.78 29.25
N SER A 177 2.56 -1.79 30.49
CA SER A 177 3.95 -2.08 30.87
C SER A 177 4.36 -3.54 30.68
N TYR A 178 3.39 -4.46 30.68
CA TYR A 178 3.63 -5.90 30.55
C TYR A 178 2.50 -6.63 29.81
N TRP A 179 2.88 -7.39 28.79
CA TRP A 179 1.99 -8.26 28.04
C TRP A 179 2.13 -9.70 28.51
N LYS A 180 1.07 -10.25 29.08
CA LYS A 180 1.07 -11.61 29.61
C LYS A 180 1.27 -12.67 28.51
N ASN A 181 0.61 -12.48 27.37
CA ASN A 181 0.68 -13.36 26.21
C ASN A 181 0.17 -12.65 24.94
N SER A 182 0.30 -13.32 23.78
CA SER A 182 -0.16 -12.86 22.48
C SER A 182 -1.67 -12.64 22.44
N ASP A 183 -2.47 -13.50 23.09
CA ASP A 183 -3.93 -13.38 23.11
C ASP A 183 -4.40 -12.10 23.81
N GLN A 184 -3.72 -11.69 24.87
CA GLN A 184 -4.01 -10.43 25.54
C GLN A 184 -3.73 -9.26 24.59
N ARG A 185 -2.58 -9.27 23.92
CA ARG A 185 -2.19 -8.22 22.98
C ARG A 185 -3.16 -8.14 21.80
N GLN A 186 -3.55 -9.27 21.23
CA GLN A 186 -4.55 -9.32 20.14
C GLN A 186 -5.91 -8.76 20.57
N ARG A 187 -6.39 -9.08 21.79
CA ARG A 187 -7.65 -8.51 22.31
C ARG A 187 -7.57 -7.00 22.46
N TRP A 188 -6.46 -6.49 23.00
CA TRP A 188 -6.27 -5.04 23.16
C TRP A 188 -6.23 -4.32 21.82
N VAL A 189 -5.45 -4.82 20.86
CA VAL A 189 -5.40 -4.25 19.50
C VAL A 189 -6.77 -4.31 18.84
N GLY A 190 -7.48 -5.45 18.95
CA GLY A 190 -8.83 -5.61 18.39
C GLY A 190 -9.83 -4.62 18.99
N THR A 191 -9.82 -4.42 20.31
CA THR A 191 -10.68 -3.44 20.99
C THR A 191 -10.32 -2.01 20.56
N ALA A 192 -9.03 -1.67 20.49
CA ALA A 192 -8.57 -0.37 20.03
C ALA A 192 -9.05 -0.09 18.59
N LEU A 193 -8.95 -1.07 17.69
CA LEU A 193 -9.43 -0.93 16.31
C LEU A 193 -10.95 -0.72 16.24
N GLN A 194 -11.75 -1.40 17.08
CA GLN A 194 -13.21 -1.19 17.16
C GLN A 194 -13.57 0.24 17.61
N GLU A 195 -12.80 0.81 18.52
CA GLU A 195 -12.99 2.19 19.00
C GLU A 195 -12.54 3.25 17.96
N ILE A 196 -11.52 2.92 17.16
CA ILE A 196 -10.95 3.83 16.15
C ILE A 196 -11.80 3.83 14.86
N GLU A 197 -12.37 2.68 14.46
CA GLU A 197 -13.08 2.53 13.19
C GLU A 197 -14.20 3.55 12.96
N PRO A 198 -15.11 3.81 13.91
CA PRO A 198 -16.18 4.80 13.75
C PRO A 198 -15.66 6.23 13.56
N LYS A 199 -14.45 6.52 14.08
CA LYS A 199 -13.79 7.83 14.02
C LYS A 199 -12.94 7.99 12.75
N SER A 200 -12.82 6.94 11.93
CA SER A 200 -12.01 6.94 10.72
C SER A 200 -12.54 7.93 9.68
N ARG A 201 -11.63 8.73 9.12
CA ARG A 201 -11.97 9.69 8.06
C ARG A 201 -12.39 8.96 6.78
N THR A 202 -13.22 9.60 6.00
CA THR A 202 -13.60 9.14 4.66
C THR A 202 -12.37 9.09 3.74
N VAL A 203 -12.47 8.28 2.69
CA VAL A 203 -11.45 8.25 1.61
C VAL A 203 -11.50 9.58 0.86
N GLY A 204 -10.36 10.30 0.78
CA GLY A 204 -10.26 11.49 -0.08
C GLY A 204 -10.41 11.06 -1.53
N GLY A 205 -11.26 11.78 -2.29
CA GLY A 205 -11.56 11.40 -3.66
C GLY A 205 -12.58 10.24 -3.80
N TYR A 206 -13.29 9.86 -2.74
CA TYR A 206 -14.22 8.72 -2.73
C TYR A 206 -15.25 8.70 -3.87
N ARG A 207 -15.57 9.86 -4.44
CA ARG A 207 -16.47 10.00 -5.59
C ARG A 207 -15.94 9.33 -6.84
N HIS A 208 -14.61 9.16 -6.94
CA HIS A 208 -13.90 8.56 -8.07
C HIS A 208 -13.59 7.06 -7.87
N LEU A 209 -14.10 6.42 -6.79
CA LEU A 209 -13.87 4.99 -6.56
C LEU A 209 -14.53 4.10 -7.62
N ARG A 210 -15.61 4.57 -8.24
CA ARG A 210 -16.24 3.86 -9.37
C ARG A 210 -15.34 3.92 -10.61
N GLU A 211 -14.83 5.10 -10.94
CA GLU A 211 -13.88 5.29 -12.05
C GLU A 211 -12.60 4.46 -11.85
N LEU A 212 -12.09 4.38 -10.61
CA LEU A 212 -10.95 3.52 -10.27
C LEU A 212 -11.24 2.05 -10.62
N ARG A 213 -12.42 1.55 -10.27
CA ARG A 213 -12.82 0.17 -10.58
C ARG A 213 -12.87 -0.07 -12.09
N GLU A 214 -13.50 0.83 -12.83
CA GLU A 214 -13.60 0.76 -14.29
C GLU A 214 -12.19 0.80 -14.93
N ALA A 215 -11.28 1.65 -14.43
CA ALA A 215 -9.90 1.72 -14.91
C ALA A 215 -9.09 0.46 -14.62
N MET A 216 -9.27 -0.16 -13.44
CA MET A 216 -8.59 -1.42 -13.10
C MET A 216 -9.03 -2.55 -14.02
N THR A 217 -10.33 -2.72 -14.24
CA THR A 217 -10.86 -3.75 -15.16
C THR A 217 -10.37 -3.53 -16.59
N ALA A 218 -10.36 -2.29 -17.07
CA ALA A 218 -9.87 -1.96 -18.41
C ALA A 218 -8.37 -2.22 -18.59
N LEU A 219 -7.56 -1.96 -17.58
CA LEU A 219 -6.11 -2.22 -17.61
C LEU A 219 -5.82 -3.72 -17.62
N ASN A 220 -6.46 -4.49 -16.73
CA ASN A 220 -6.28 -5.93 -16.65
C ASN A 220 -6.69 -6.62 -17.97
N PHE A 221 -7.76 -6.17 -18.60
CA PHE A 221 -8.18 -6.68 -19.90
C PHE A 221 -7.14 -6.43 -20.99
N LYS A 222 -6.52 -5.24 -21.03
CA LYS A 222 -5.46 -4.92 -21.99
C LYS A 222 -4.20 -5.77 -21.78
N GLU A 223 -3.76 -5.96 -20.54
CA GLU A 223 -2.58 -6.76 -20.20
C GLU A 223 -2.79 -8.24 -20.61
N ASN A 224 -3.98 -8.79 -20.42
CA ASN A 224 -4.31 -10.15 -20.81
C ASN A 224 -4.38 -10.38 -22.33
N ILE A 225 -4.75 -9.37 -23.13
CA ILE A 225 -4.73 -9.47 -24.60
C ILE A 225 -3.31 -9.52 -25.16
N ILE A 226 -2.35 -8.85 -24.53
CA ILE A 226 -0.94 -8.81 -24.99
C ILE A 226 -0.25 -10.17 -24.76
N ILE A 227 -0.70 -10.98 -23.81
CA ILE A 227 -0.13 -12.31 -23.51
C ILE A 227 -0.57 -13.38 -24.52
N VAL A 228 -1.63 -13.14 -25.28
CA VAL A 228 -2.21 -14.10 -26.25
C VAL A 228 -1.77 -13.81 -27.70
N ALA A 229 -1.00 -12.77 -27.93
CA ALA A 229 -0.45 -12.39 -29.23
C ALA A 229 1.03 -12.73 -29.34
#